data_cfa903c44e309ac6421e2ecafcea6c7a
#
_entry.id   cfa903c44e309ac6421e2ecafcea6c7a
#
_cell.length_a   1.000
_cell.length_b   1.000
_cell.length_c   1.000
_cell.angle_alpha   90.00
_cell.angle_beta   90.00
_cell.angle_gamma   90.00
#
_symmetry.space_group_name_H-M   'P 1'
#
loop_
_entity.id
_entity.type
_entity.pdbx_description
1 polymer ?
#
loop_
_entity_poly.entity_id
_entity_poly.type
_entity_poly.pdbx_seq_one_letter_code
_entity_poly.pdbx_strand_id
1 'polypeptide(L)'
;MKPLAEILRPTDLDTYIGQQHLVGPGAVLRTLVESGRIPSMIFWGPPGIGKTTLAMVISNMLHRPFYTLSAISSGVKEVREVIEKAKSEENAILFIDEIHRFSKSQQDSLLGAVEKGIITLIGATTENPSFEVISALLSRCQVYVLKEFGQEELQQLLDSAVHYYSTQGRTVEVKEVEALFRISGGDARKLLNALELVVNNTAGDTVVIDNERTTSVVQQNLAFYDKQGEMH
;
A
#
# COMPACT_ATOMS: atom_id res chain seq x y z
N MET A 1 8.80 -6.18 16.89
CA MET A 1 7.73 -7.07 16.35
C MET A 1 7.34 -6.50 15.00
N LYS A 2 7.07 -7.35 13.99
CA LYS A 2 6.65 -6.88 12.67
C LYS A 2 5.19 -6.40 12.74
N PRO A 3 4.84 -5.22 12.20
CA PRO A 3 3.47 -4.72 12.23
C PRO A 3 2.47 -5.66 11.55
N LEU A 4 1.24 -5.74 12.07
CA LEU A 4 0.19 -6.59 11.54
C LEU A 4 -0.09 -6.32 10.05
N ALA A 5 -0.07 -5.06 9.64
CA ALA A 5 -0.23 -4.67 8.23
C ALA A 5 0.83 -5.27 7.30
N GLU A 6 2.05 -5.47 7.78
CA GLU A 6 3.13 -6.12 7.02
C GLU A 6 3.01 -7.64 7.02
N ILE A 7 2.49 -8.21 8.12
CA ILE A 7 2.28 -9.66 8.24
C ILE A 7 1.18 -10.12 7.28
N LEU A 8 0.09 -9.35 7.19
CA LEU A 8 -1.09 -9.67 6.39
C LEU A 8 -0.98 -9.20 4.93
N ARG A 9 0.18 -8.68 4.52
CA ARG A 9 0.35 -8.22 3.15
C ARG A 9 0.18 -9.38 2.16
N PRO A 10 -0.73 -9.30 1.19
CA PRO A 10 -0.94 -10.35 0.20
C PRO A 10 0.27 -10.49 -0.73
N THR A 11 0.43 -11.68 -1.31
CA THR A 11 1.51 -12.02 -2.25
C THR A 11 1.02 -12.25 -3.67
N ASP A 12 -0.28 -12.38 -3.87
CA ASP A 12 -0.94 -12.59 -5.16
C ASP A 12 -2.25 -11.78 -5.28
N LEU A 13 -2.82 -11.75 -6.48
CA LEU A 13 -4.08 -11.03 -6.74
C LEU A 13 -5.30 -11.73 -6.14
N ASP A 14 -5.25 -13.03 -5.89
CA ASP A 14 -6.39 -13.77 -5.34
C ASP A 14 -6.60 -13.46 -3.85
N THR A 15 -5.51 -13.16 -3.14
CA THR A 15 -5.54 -12.74 -1.73
C THR A 15 -5.54 -11.21 -1.55
N TYR A 16 -5.35 -10.45 -2.63
CA TYR A 16 -5.41 -8.99 -2.61
C TYR A 16 -6.85 -8.51 -2.42
N ILE A 17 -7.07 -7.65 -1.43
CA ILE A 17 -8.39 -7.12 -1.08
C ILE A 17 -8.67 -5.81 -1.80
N GLY A 18 -9.86 -5.70 -2.37
CA GLY A 18 -10.34 -4.48 -3.05
C GLY A 18 -9.88 -4.35 -4.50
N GLN A 19 -10.14 -3.19 -5.07
CA GLN A 19 -9.80 -2.80 -6.45
C GLN A 19 -10.32 -3.77 -7.53
N GLN A 20 -11.50 -4.34 -7.32
CA GLN A 20 -12.07 -5.35 -8.22
C GLN A 20 -12.27 -4.83 -9.66
N HIS A 21 -12.50 -3.54 -9.84
CA HIS A 21 -12.56 -2.90 -11.15
C HIS A 21 -11.25 -2.96 -11.94
N LEU A 22 -10.11 -3.15 -11.27
CA LEU A 22 -8.78 -3.26 -11.86
C LEU A 22 -8.24 -4.68 -11.88
N VAL A 23 -8.43 -5.43 -10.78
CA VAL A 23 -7.78 -6.70 -10.53
C VAL A 23 -8.75 -7.87 -10.33
N GLY A 24 -10.05 -7.64 -10.40
CA GLY A 24 -11.04 -8.70 -10.41
C GLY A 24 -10.94 -9.59 -11.65
N PRO A 25 -11.63 -10.73 -11.69
CA PRO A 25 -11.62 -11.63 -12.85
C PRO A 25 -11.97 -10.88 -14.15
N GLY A 26 -11.11 -10.98 -15.16
CA GLY A 26 -11.31 -10.30 -16.45
C GLY A 26 -11.07 -8.78 -16.45
N ALA A 27 -10.70 -8.19 -15.34
CA ALA A 27 -10.40 -6.76 -15.24
C ALA A 27 -9.09 -6.41 -15.98
N VAL A 28 -8.98 -5.14 -16.37
CA VAL A 28 -7.91 -4.68 -17.27
C VAL A 28 -6.49 -4.92 -16.75
N LEU A 29 -6.23 -4.58 -15.51
CA LEU A 29 -4.90 -4.75 -14.93
C LEU A 29 -4.58 -6.22 -14.68
N ARG A 30 -5.55 -7.00 -14.20
CA ARG A 30 -5.39 -8.45 -14.05
C ARG A 30 -4.99 -9.12 -15.35
N THR A 31 -5.69 -8.82 -16.44
CA THR A 31 -5.39 -9.37 -17.78
C THR A 31 -3.96 -9.04 -18.22
N LEU A 32 -3.49 -7.81 -17.98
CA LEU A 32 -2.12 -7.41 -18.29
C LEU A 32 -1.09 -8.18 -17.46
N VAL A 33 -1.32 -8.33 -16.16
CA VAL A 33 -0.44 -9.08 -15.27
C VAL A 33 -0.38 -10.57 -15.68
N GLU A 34 -1.51 -11.18 -15.94
CA GLU A 34 -1.59 -12.58 -16.38
C GLU A 34 -0.91 -12.82 -17.75
N SER A 35 -0.93 -11.82 -18.64
CA SER A 35 -0.20 -11.88 -19.92
C SER A 35 1.32 -11.69 -19.77
N GLY A 36 1.80 -11.29 -18.61
CA GLY A 36 3.20 -10.95 -18.36
C GLY A 36 3.67 -9.64 -19.00
N ARG A 37 2.77 -8.88 -19.61
CA ARG A 37 3.08 -7.64 -20.33
C ARG A 37 2.43 -6.44 -19.66
N ILE A 38 3.12 -5.86 -18.71
CA ILE A 38 2.64 -4.66 -18.03
C ILE A 38 3.30 -3.41 -18.60
N PRO A 39 2.56 -2.31 -18.79
CA PRO A 39 3.12 -1.00 -19.11
C PRO A 39 3.69 -0.34 -17.83
N SER A 40 4.46 0.73 -18.00
CA SER A 40 4.66 1.67 -16.91
C SER A 40 3.33 2.31 -16.52
N MET A 41 3.11 2.54 -15.22
CA MET A 41 1.81 2.95 -14.70
C MET A 41 1.92 3.85 -13.49
N ILE A 42 0.85 4.60 -13.26
CA ILE A 42 0.66 5.43 -12.08
C ILE A 42 -0.59 4.95 -11.34
N PHE A 43 -0.44 4.62 -10.06
CA PHE A 43 -1.56 4.33 -9.16
C PHE A 43 -1.97 5.61 -8.42
N TRP A 44 -3.16 6.07 -8.70
CA TRP A 44 -3.71 7.28 -8.09
C TRP A 44 -4.88 6.94 -7.17
N GLY A 45 -4.80 7.40 -5.94
CA GLY A 45 -5.86 7.23 -4.97
C GLY A 45 -5.44 7.59 -3.54
N PRO A 46 -6.37 7.60 -2.59
CA PRO A 46 -6.12 7.97 -1.21
C PRO A 46 -5.07 7.06 -0.54
N PRO A 47 -4.52 7.47 0.62
CA PRO A 47 -3.55 6.64 1.34
C PRO A 47 -4.20 5.38 1.91
N GLY A 48 -3.40 4.34 2.12
CA GLY A 48 -3.80 3.12 2.82
C GLY A 48 -4.76 2.20 2.09
N ILE A 49 -4.86 2.30 0.76
CA ILE A 49 -5.75 1.50 -0.09
C ILE A 49 -5.02 0.40 -0.88
N GLY A 50 -3.75 0.17 -0.59
CA GLY A 50 -3.00 -0.95 -1.15
C GLY A 50 -2.18 -0.65 -2.42
N LYS A 51 -1.83 0.61 -2.71
CA LYS A 51 -0.99 0.96 -3.89
C LYS A 51 0.37 0.27 -3.88
N THR A 52 1.10 0.38 -2.78
CA THR A 52 2.41 -0.29 -2.60
C THR A 52 2.25 -1.81 -2.65
N THR A 53 1.24 -2.33 -1.97
CA THR A 53 0.95 -3.76 -1.94
C THR A 53 0.64 -4.29 -3.33
N LEU A 54 -0.14 -3.57 -4.13
CA LEU A 54 -0.45 -3.97 -5.51
C LEU A 54 0.80 -4.04 -6.38
N ALA A 55 1.70 -3.06 -6.27
CA ALA A 55 2.98 -3.07 -6.99
C ALA A 55 3.84 -4.29 -6.61
N MET A 56 3.92 -4.62 -5.32
CA MET A 56 4.65 -5.80 -4.84
C MET A 56 4.02 -7.10 -5.32
N VAL A 57 2.70 -7.21 -5.28
CA VAL A 57 1.96 -8.38 -5.78
C VAL A 57 2.23 -8.60 -7.26
N ILE A 58 2.18 -7.54 -8.08
CA ILE A 58 2.50 -7.61 -9.51
C ILE A 58 3.92 -8.11 -9.73
N SER A 59 4.88 -7.56 -9.01
CA SER A 59 6.28 -7.98 -9.09
C SER A 59 6.46 -9.45 -8.73
N ASN A 60 5.83 -9.90 -7.66
CA ASN A 60 5.88 -11.31 -7.22
C ASN A 60 5.30 -12.25 -8.27
N MET A 61 4.14 -11.91 -8.82
CA MET A 61 3.48 -12.74 -9.84
C MET A 61 4.28 -12.84 -11.14
N LEU A 62 4.96 -11.76 -11.50
CA LEU A 62 5.79 -11.69 -12.71
C LEU A 62 7.22 -12.18 -12.50
N HIS A 63 7.62 -12.49 -11.27
CA HIS A 63 8.99 -12.87 -10.90
C HIS A 63 10.05 -11.89 -11.41
N ARG A 64 9.73 -10.59 -11.33
CA ARG A 64 10.63 -9.52 -11.78
C ARG A 64 11.41 -8.91 -10.63
N PRO A 65 12.65 -8.45 -10.85
CA PRO A 65 13.38 -7.64 -9.89
C PRO A 65 12.55 -6.41 -9.49
N PHE A 66 12.50 -6.11 -8.19
CA PHE A 66 11.68 -5.03 -7.64
C PHE A 66 12.53 -4.07 -6.81
N TYR A 67 12.59 -2.83 -7.27
CA TYR A 67 13.25 -1.74 -6.58
C TYR A 67 12.23 -0.75 -6.06
N THR A 68 12.47 -0.20 -4.89
CA THR A 68 11.61 0.82 -4.28
C THR A 68 12.41 2.09 -4.00
N LEU A 69 11.83 3.23 -4.35
CA LEU A 69 12.33 4.54 -3.95
C LEU A 69 11.19 5.32 -3.29
N SER A 70 11.53 6.04 -2.24
CA SER A 70 10.62 7.02 -1.65
C SER A 70 11.01 8.41 -2.14
N ALA A 71 10.06 9.15 -2.67
CA ALA A 71 10.29 10.51 -3.12
C ALA A 71 10.69 11.47 -1.99
N ILE A 72 10.42 11.10 -0.73
CA ILE A 72 10.81 11.90 0.44
C ILE A 72 12.32 11.81 0.71
N SER A 73 12.91 10.62 0.53
CA SER A 73 14.29 10.33 0.95
C SER A 73 15.27 10.07 -0.19
N SER A 74 14.79 9.94 -1.43
CA SER A 74 15.60 9.59 -2.59
C SER A 74 15.84 10.77 -3.50
N GLY A 75 17.11 11.02 -3.86
CA GLY A 75 17.51 12.04 -4.82
C GLY A 75 17.76 11.47 -6.23
N VAL A 76 18.24 12.33 -7.13
CA VAL A 76 18.60 11.94 -8.51
C VAL A 76 19.69 10.86 -8.53
N LYS A 77 20.59 10.87 -7.55
CA LYS A 77 21.68 9.89 -7.44
C LYS A 77 21.12 8.49 -7.23
N GLU A 78 20.22 8.30 -6.27
CA GLU A 78 19.60 7.03 -5.96
C GLU A 78 18.77 6.48 -7.15
N VAL A 79 18.08 7.37 -7.86
CA VAL A 79 17.37 7.01 -9.10
C VAL A 79 18.34 6.44 -10.14
N ARG A 80 19.47 7.13 -10.37
CA ARG A 80 20.49 6.69 -11.33
C ARG A 80 21.13 5.35 -10.93
N GLU A 81 21.41 5.15 -9.65
CA GLU A 81 21.98 3.90 -9.14
C GLU A 81 21.05 2.71 -9.39
N VAL A 82 19.74 2.89 -9.18
CA VAL A 82 18.75 1.86 -9.48
C VAL A 82 18.67 1.56 -10.98
N ILE A 83 18.69 2.59 -11.82
CA ILE A 83 18.69 2.43 -13.28
C ILE A 83 19.93 1.66 -13.75
N GLU A 84 21.11 1.98 -13.22
CA GLU A 84 22.34 1.25 -13.56
C GLU A 84 22.28 -0.24 -13.16
N LYS A 85 21.73 -0.55 -11.99
CA LYS A 85 21.50 -1.94 -11.58
C LYS A 85 20.52 -2.64 -12.50
N ALA A 86 19.43 -1.98 -12.85
CA ALA A 86 18.39 -2.52 -13.72
C ALA A 86 18.88 -2.84 -15.15
N LYS A 87 19.92 -2.17 -15.63
CA LYS A 87 20.51 -2.46 -16.96
C LYS A 87 21.05 -3.87 -17.09
N SER A 88 21.49 -4.50 -15.99
CA SER A 88 21.99 -5.87 -15.96
C SER A 88 20.90 -6.90 -15.70
N GLU A 89 19.66 -6.46 -15.51
CA GLU A 89 18.53 -7.31 -15.19
C GLU A 89 17.44 -7.17 -16.26
N GLU A 90 16.66 -8.23 -16.43
CA GLU A 90 15.55 -8.19 -17.37
C GLU A 90 14.27 -7.73 -16.68
N ASN A 91 13.60 -6.76 -17.28
CA ASN A 91 12.24 -6.34 -16.90
C ASN A 91 12.10 -5.87 -15.44
N ALA A 92 13.11 -5.22 -14.88
CA ALA A 92 13.05 -4.69 -13.51
C ALA A 92 11.88 -3.72 -13.34
N ILE A 93 11.20 -3.81 -12.20
CA ILE A 93 10.15 -2.88 -11.79
C ILE A 93 10.76 -1.89 -10.79
N LEU A 94 10.59 -0.60 -11.06
CA LEU A 94 10.88 0.47 -10.11
C LEU A 94 9.57 1.04 -9.57
N PHE A 95 9.33 0.84 -8.28
CA PHE A 95 8.22 1.45 -7.58
C PHE A 95 8.66 2.75 -6.90
N ILE A 96 7.93 3.81 -7.14
CA ILE A 96 8.15 5.12 -6.52
C ILE A 96 6.90 5.52 -5.75
N ASP A 97 7.01 5.51 -4.42
CA ASP A 97 5.94 6.00 -3.56
C ASP A 97 5.95 7.53 -3.52
N GLU A 98 4.77 8.11 -3.49
CA GLU A 98 4.56 9.57 -3.50
C GLU A 98 5.33 10.29 -4.64
N ILE A 99 5.23 9.76 -5.86
CA ILE A 99 5.94 10.30 -7.04
C ILE A 99 5.70 11.80 -7.28
N HIS A 100 4.57 12.34 -6.81
CA HIS A 100 4.25 13.78 -6.86
C HIS A 100 5.24 14.64 -6.09
N ARG A 101 6.03 14.08 -5.17
CA ARG A 101 7.08 14.77 -4.43
C ARG A 101 8.43 14.79 -5.15
N PHE A 102 8.57 14.05 -6.23
CA PHE A 102 9.74 14.15 -7.07
C PHE A 102 9.78 15.49 -7.81
N SER A 103 10.93 16.14 -7.77
CA SER A 103 11.19 17.33 -8.60
C SER A 103 11.14 16.99 -10.10
N LYS A 104 10.99 18.01 -10.94
CA LYS A 104 11.06 17.81 -12.40
C LYS A 104 12.35 17.12 -12.82
N SER A 105 13.49 17.51 -12.24
CA SER A 105 14.81 16.91 -12.51
C SER A 105 14.87 15.42 -12.13
N GLN A 106 14.25 15.03 -11.04
CA GLN A 106 14.15 13.63 -10.64
C GLN A 106 13.26 12.84 -11.61
N GLN A 107 12.12 13.40 -12.01
CA GLN A 107 11.23 12.77 -12.98
C GLN A 107 11.89 12.66 -14.36
N ASP A 108 12.60 13.71 -14.82
CA ASP A 108 13.36 13.68 -16.08
C ASP A 108 14.43 12.57 -16.08
N SER A 109 15.05 12.28 -14.95
CA SER A 109 16.04 11.21 -14.85
C SER A 109 15.47 9.81 -15.06
N LEU A 110 14.16 9.61 -14.88
CA LEU A 110 13.45 8.36 -15.14
C LEU A 110 13.11 8.17 -16.61
N LEU A 111 12.96 9.25 -17.34
CA LEU A 111 12.34 9.26 -18.67
C LEU A 111 13.06 8.35 -19.67
N GLY A 112 14.38 8.46 -19.75
CA GLY A 112 15.18 7.65 -20.66
C GLY A 112 15.13 6.16 -20.36
N ALA A 113 15.11 5.79 -19.08
CA ALA A 113 15.03 4.40 -18.65
C ALA A 113 13.65 3.78 -18.93
N VAL A 114 12.58 4.56 -18.78
CA VAL A 114 11.22 4.15 -19.12
C VAL A 114 11.07 3.99 -20.63
N GLU A 115 11.53 4.95 -21.41
CA GLU A 115 11.47 4.93 -22.88
C GLU A 115 12.22 3.74 -23.49
N LYS A 116 13.38 3.41 -22.95
CA LYS A 116 14.21 2.29 -23.42
C LYS A 116 13.80 0.93 -22.87
N GLY A 117 12.80 0.89 -22.00
CA GLY A 117 12.35 -0.34 -21.36
C GLY A 117 13.37 -0.94 -20.37
N ILE A 118 14.34 -0.16 -19.89
CA ILE A 118 15.29 -0.59 -18.86
C ILE A 118 14.56 -0.88 -17.56
N ILE A 119 13.56 -0.06 -17.23
CA ILE A 119 12.66 -0.24 -16.09
C ILE A 119 11.20 -0.18 -16.56
N THR A 120 10.35 -0.90 -15.85
CA THR A 120 8.90 -0.64 -15.81
C THR A 120 8.63 0.19 -14.57
N LEU A 121 8.14 1.41 -14.76
CA LEU A 121 7.81 2.30 -13.64
C LEU A 121 6.43 1.98 -13.10
N ILE A 122 6.31 1.89 -11.78
CA ILE A 122 5.04 1.95 -11.07
C ILE A 122 5.13 3.10 -10.08
N GLY A 123 4.49 4.22 -10.38
CA GLY A 123 4.39 5.35 -9.48
C GLY A 123 3.12 5.28 -8.65
N ALA A 124 3.16 5.71 -7.40
CA ALA A 124 2.00 5.87 -6.54
C ALA A 124 1.85 7.31 -6.09
N THR A 125 0.64 7.82 -6.09
CA THR A 125 0.35 9.20 -5.69
C THR A 125 -1.04 9.32 -5.09
N THR A 126 -1.18 10.23 -4.12
CA THR A 126 -2.47 10.69 -3.60
C THR A 126 -3.00 11.92 -4.36
N GLU A 127 -2.13 12.57 -5.14
CA GLU A 127 -2.41 13.80 -5.88
C GLU A 127 -2.76 13.50 -7.33
N ASN A 128 -3.45 14.42 -7.99
CA ASN A 128 -3.80 14.25 -9.40
C ASN A 128 -2.54 14.25 -10.28
N PRO A 129 -2.19 13.12 -10.93
CA PRO A 129 -0.97 13.00 -11.71
C PRO A 129 -0.89 13.97 -12.90
N SER A 130 -2.03 14.47 -13.39
CA SER A 130 -2.05 15.46 -14.48
C SER A 130 -1.38 16.79 -14.10
N PHE A 131 -1.31 17.10 -12.80
CA PHE A 131 -0.68 18.32 -12.29
C PHE A 131 0.72 18.08 -11.72
N GLU A 132 1.00 16.88 -11.24
CA GLU A 132 2.17 16.56 -10.43
C GLU A 132 3.23 15.77 -11.19
N VAL A 133 2.85 15.04 -12.21
CA VAL A 133 3.77 14.27 -13.06
C VAL A 133 4.02 15.03 -14.37
N ILE A 134 5.30 15.15 -14.75
CA ILE A 134 5.64 15.84 -16.02
C ILE A 134 4.98 15.14 -17.22
N SER A 135 4.52 15.92 -18.17
CA SER A 135 3.77 15.43 -19.33
C SER A 135 4.52 14.37 -20.12
N ALA A 136 5.83 14.52 -20.27
CA ALA A 136 6.67 13.56 -20.98
C ALA A 136 6.67 12.17 -20.31
N LEU A 137 6.69 12.11 -18.98
CA LEU A 137 6.63 10.85 -18.23
C LEU A 137 5.20 10.30 -18.20
N LEU A 138 4.21 11.17 -17.97
CA LEU A 138 2.81 10.78 -17.90
C LEU A 138 2.31 10.16 -19.21
N SER A 139 2.75 10.69 -20.36
CA SER A 139 2.38 10.17 -21.68
C SER A 139 2.90 8.74 -21.96
N ARG A 140 3.84 8.25 -21.16
CA ARG A 140 4.42 6.91 -21.23
C ARG A 140 3.87 5.95 -20.19
N CYS A 141 2.93 6.42 -19.38
CA CYS A 141 2.32 5.64 -18.30
C CYS A 141 0.82 5.47 -18.53
N GLN A 142 0.28 4.37 -18.03
CA GLN A 142 -1.16 4.20 -17.85
C GLN A 142 -1.53 4.65 -16.43
N VAL A 143 -2.57 5.45 -16.29
CA VAL A 143 -3.06 5.88 -14.98
C VAL A 143 -4.21 4.96 -14.56
N TYR A 144 -4.08 4.35 -13.40
CA TYR A 144 -5.11 3.54 -12.77
C TYR A 144 -5.59 4.21 -11.49
N VAL A 145 -6.89 4.45 -11.41
CA VAL A 145 -7.51 5.06 -10.22
C VAL A 145 -7.90 3.95 -9.26
N LEU A 146 -7.32 3.99 -8.06
CA LEU A 146 -7.68 3.10 -6.97
C LEU A 146 -8.72 3.79 -6.07
N LYS A 147 -9.65 3.00 -5.56
CA LYS A 147 -10.78 3.46 -4.75
C LYS A 147 -10.54 3.19 -3.28
N GLU A 148 -11.16 4.00 -2.44
CA GLU A 148 -11.24 3.72 -1.01
C GLU A 148 -11.86 2.36 -0.72
N PHE A 149 -11.46 1.77 0.40
CA PHE A 149 -12.11 0.56 0.89
C PHE A 149 -13.51 0.88 1.42
N GLY A 150 -14.50 0.14 0.92
CA GLY A 150 -15.84 0.12 1.47
C GLY A 150 -15.92 -0.82 2.69
N GLN A 151 -17.14 -0.95 3.23
CA GLN A 151 -17.36 -1.80 4.40
C GLN A 151 -17.04 -3.28 4.14
N GLU A 152 -17.29 -3.77 2.93
CA GLU A 152 -17.00 -5.17 2.57
C GLU A 152 -15.50 -5.45 2.60
N GLU A 153 -14.69 -4.58 2.02
CA GLU A 153 -13.23 -4.72 2.00
C GLU A 153 -12.64 -4.60 3.40
N LEU A 154 -13.14 -3.65 4.21
CA LEU A 154 -12.72 -3.50 5.60
C LEU A 154 -13.09 -4.74 6.43
N GLN A 155 -14.26 -5.34 6.19
CA GLN A 155 -14.66 -6.57 6.86
C GLN A 155 -13.76 -7.75 6.45
N GLN A 156 -13.46 -7.90 5.18
CA GLN A 156 -12.53 -8.94 4.69
C GLN A 156 -11.14 -8.80 5.33
N LEU A 157 -10.67 -7.58 5.46
CA LEU A 157 -9.38 -7.29 6.09
C LEU A 157 -9.41 -7.64 7.59
N LEU A 158 -10.49 -7.28 8.29
CA LEU A 158 -10.72 -7.64 9.69
C LEU A 158 -10.77 -9.14 9.88
N ASP A 159 -11.52 -9.86 9.03
CA ASP A 159 -11.63 -11.31 9.09
C ASP A 159 -10.29 -12.00 8.89
N SER A 160 -9.46 -11.50 7.98
CA SER A 160 -8.09 -11.98 7.77
C SER A 160 -7.21 -11.79 9.00
N ALA A 161 -7.36 -10.66 9.69
CA ALA A 161 -6.63 -10.38 10.92
C ALA A 161 -7.09 -11.27 12.08
N VAL A 162 -8.39 -11.47 12.24
CA VAL A 162 -8.97 -12.37 13.24
C VAL A 162 -8.46 -13.80 13.02
N HIS A 163 -8.46 -14.26 11.77
CA HIS A 163 -7.92 -15.57 11.43
C HIS A 163 -6.42 -15.68 11.78
N TYR A 164 -5.64 -14.68 11.44
CA TYR A 164 -4.21 -14.65 11.80
C TYR A 164 -4.02 -14.80 13.31
N TYR A 165 -4.73 -14.01 14.12
CA TYR A 165 -4.60 -14.10 15.57
C TYR A 165 -5.00 -15.48 16.12
N SER A 166 -5.99 -16.12 15.53
CA SER A 166 -6.37 -17.48 15.92
C SER A 166 -5.23 -18.50 15.68
N THR A 167 -4.47 -18.34 14.60
CA THR A 167 -3.29 -19.17 14.32
C THR A 167 -2.13 -18.91 15.30
N GLN A 168 -2.14 -17.76 15.97
CA GLN A 168 -1.17 -17.38 17.01
C GLN A 168 -1.65 -17.72 18.43
N GLY A 169 -2.74 -18.47 18.56
CA GLY A 169 -3.29 -18.86 19.86
C GLY A 169 -4.09 -17.78 20.58
N ARG A 170 -4.50 -16.71 19.86
CA ARG A 170 -5.36 -15.66 20.40
C ARG A 170 -6.71 -15.64 19.72
N THR A 171 -7.78 -15.70 20.50
CA THR A 171 -9.15 -15.60 20.00
C THR A 171 -9.59 -14.14 20.01
N VAL A 172 -9.96 -13.60 18.84
CA VAL A 172 -10.52 -12.26 18.72
C VAL A 172 -12.01 -12.37 18.41
N GLU A 173 -12.83 -11.96 19.36
CA GLU A 173 -14.29 -11.92 19.24
C GLU A 173 -14.72 -10.52 18.83
N VAL A 174 -15.24 -10.38 17.61
CA VAL A 174 -15.71 -9.09 17.08
C VAL A 174 -17.21 -8.98 17.34
N LYS A 175 -17.59 -8.08 18.26
CA LYS A 175 -19.00 -7.79 18.59
C LYS A 175 -19.53 -6.58 17.83
N GLU A 176 -18.71 -5.55 17.69
CA GLU A 176 -19.05 -4.29 17.03
C GLU A 176 -17.85 -3.78 16.23
N VAL A 177 -18.10 -3.24 15.04
CA VAL A 177 -17.04 -2.80 14.10
C VAL A 177 -17.07 -1.30 13.79
N GLU A 178 -18.14 -0.60 14.16
CA GLU A 178 -18.41 0.76 13.70
C GLU A 178 -17.33 1.76 14.12
N ALA A 179 -16.85 1.66 15.36
CA ALA A 179 -15.77 2.52 15.85
C ALA A 179 -14.46 2.23 15.11
N LEU A 180 -14.14 0.95 14.90
CA LEU A 180 -12.93 0.52 14.20
C LEU A 180 -12.93 0.99 12.74
N PHE A 181 -14.04 0.83 12.02
CA PHE A 181 -14.19 1.26 10.64
C PHE A 181 -14.16 2.78 10.50
N ARG A 182 -14.81 3.50 11.42
CA ARG A 182 -14.77 4.97 11.47
C ARG A 182 -13.34 5.49 11.69
N ILE A 183 -12.59 4.90 12.61
CA ILE A 183 -11.19 5.27 12.91
C ILE A 183 -10.31 5.01 11.68
N SER A 184 -10.55 3.95 10.93
CA SER A 184 -9.79 3.63 9.72
C SER A 184 -9.99 4.66 8.61
N GLY A 185 -11.19 5.23 8.47
CA GLY A 185 -11.53 6.13 7.38
C GLY A 185 -11.28 5.54 5.99
N GLY A 186 -11.45 4.22 5.83
CA GLY A 186 -11.17 3.50 4.58
C GLY A 186 -9.69 3.18 4.34
N ASP A 187 -8.82 3.45 5.32
CA ASP A 187 -7.38 3.14 5.26
C ASP A 187 -7.09 1.80 5.95
N ALA A 188 -6.61 0.83 5.17
CA ALA A 188 -6.30 -0.52 5.66
C ALA A 188 -5.24 -0.53 6.77
N ARG A 189 -4.21 0.32 6.67
CA ARG A 189 -3.16 0.39 7.69
C ARG A 189 -3.70 0.93 9.00
N LYS A 190 -4.55 1.95 8.95
CA LYS A 190 -5.20 2.50 10.15
C LYS A 190 -6.12 1.47 10.81
N LEU A 191 -6.86 0.69 10.02
CA LEU A 191 -7.69 -0.40 10.54
C LEU A 191 -6.85 -1.42 11.31
N LEU A 192 -5.80 -1.93 10.67
CA LEU A 192 -4.96 -2.96 11.24
C LEU A 192 -4.14 -2.44 12.45
N ASN A 193 -3.66 -1.21 12.38
CA ASN A 193 -2.97 -0.59 13.51
C ASN A 193 -3.89 -0.40 14.72
N ALA A 194 -5.13 0.04 14.50
CA ALA A 194 -6.11 0.18 15.58
C ALA A 194 -6.47 -1.17 16.20
N LEU A 195 -6.68 -2.19 15.37
CA LEU A 195 -6.94 -3.55 15.84
C LEU A 195 -5.75 -4.11 16.64
N GLU A 196 -4.54 -4.00 16.12
CA GLU A 196 -3.30 -4.43 16.78
C GLU A 196 -3.13 -3.75 18.14
N LEU A 197 -3.44 -2.46 18.22
CA LEU A 197 -3.40 -1.70 19.46
C LEU A 197 -4.38 -2.25 20.50
N VAL A 198 -5.61 -2.55 20.12
CA VAL A 198 -6.62 -3.13 21.02
C VAL A 198 -6.19 -4.53 21.48
N VAL A 199 -5.72 -5.37 20.56
CA VAL A 199 -5.26 -6.73 20.87
C VAL A 199 -4.07 -6.69 21.84
N ASN A 200 -3.10 -5.84 21.59
CA ASN A 200 -1.88 -5.73 22.42
C ASN A 200 -2.17 -5.14 23.81
N ASN A 201 -3.21 -4.33 23.95
CA ASN A 201 -3.64 -3.76 25.23
C ASN A 201 -4.64 -4.66 26.00
N THR A 202 -4.90 -5.86 25.53
CA THR A 202 -5.76 -6.83 26.20
C THR A 202 -4.93 -7.98 26.75
N ALA A 203 -5.06 -8.25 28.05
CA ALA A 203 -4.46 -9.41 28.66
C ALA A 203 -5.29 -10.69 28.36
N GLY A 204 -4.59 -11.85 28.33
CA GLY A 204 -5.21 -13.16 28.12
C GLY A 204 -5.34 -13.53 26.65
N ASP A 205 -5.95 -14.72 26.44
CA ASP A 205 -6.00 -15.34 25.11
C ASP A 205 -7.25 -14.92 24.30
N THR A 206 -8.25 -14.35 24.97
CA THR A 206 -9.49 -13.87 24.33
C THR A 206 -9.56 -12.34 24.39
N VAL A 207 -9.75 -11.74 23.23
CA VAL A 207 -9.90 -10.29 23.04
C VAL A 207 -11.27 -10.01 22.47
N VAL A 208 -12.05 -9.16 23.14
CA VAL A 208 -13.35 -8.68 22.64
C VAL A 208 -13.18 -7.32 21.98
N ILE A 209 -13.61 -7.21 20.74
CA ILE A 209 -13.64 -5.95 19.97
C ILE A 209 -15.06 -5.42 20.01
N ASP A 210 -15.24 -4.30 20.67
CA ASP A 210 -16.47 -3.51 20.68
C ASP A 210 -16.16 -2.02 20.49
N ASN A 211 -17.18 -1.20 20.32
CA ASN A 211 -17.00 0.23 20.05
C ASN A 211 -16.40 0.97 21.25
N GLU A 212 -16.83 0.66 22.46
CA GLU A 212 -16.35 1.31 23.68
C GLU A 212 -14.87 1.05 23.89
N ARG A 213 -14.44 -0.21 23.84
CA ARG A 213 -13.05 -0.61 24.05
C ARG A 213 -12.15 -0.06 22.95
N THR A 214 -12.55 -0.15 21.69
CA THR A 214 -11.80 0.39 20.55
C THR A 214 -11.56 1.88 20.71
N THR A 215 -12.60 2.64 21.01
CA THR A 215 -12.53 4.10 21.21
C THR A 215 -11.63 4.44 22.39
N SER A 216 -11.79 3.76 23.52
CA SER A 216 -11.01 4.00 24.74
C SER A 216 -9.50 3.77 24.53
N VAL A 217 -9.13 2.65 23.92
CA VAL A 217 -7.73 2.29 23.68
C VAL A 217 -7.07 3.26 22.70
N VAL A 218 -7.75 3.63 21.64
CA VAL A 218 -7.21 4.57 20.63
C VAL A 218 -7.05 5.97 21.22
N GLN A 219 -8.02 6.46 22.01
CA GLN A 219 -7.94 7.77 22.67
C GLN A 219 -6.81 7.82 23.71
N GLN A 220 -6.61 6.77 24.49
CA GLN A 220 -5.50 6.68 25.43
C GLN A 220 -4.15 6.75 24.73
N ASN A 221 -4.00 6.08 23.60
CA ASN A 221 -2.78 6.13 22.82
C ASN A 221 -2.50 7.54 22.27
N LEU A 222 -3.50 8.25 21.77
CA LEU A 222 -3.36 9.63 21.31
C LEU A 222 -2.96 10.58 22.45
N ALA A 223 -3.59 10.45 23.64
CA ALA A 223 -3.27 11.27 24.80
C ALA A 223 -1.83 11.06 25.32
N PHE A 224 -1.28 9.87 25.16
CA PHE A 224 0.13 9.61 25.45
C PHE A 224 1.07 10.29 24.45
N TYR A 225 0.68 10.33 23.17
CA TYR A 225 1.47 10.96 22.12
C TYR A 225 1.56 12.48 22.29
N ASP A 226 0.44 13.12 22.61
CA ASP A 226 0.38 14.57 22.85
C ASP A 226 1.22 14.99 24.07
N LYS A 227 1.17 14.24 25.16
CA LYS A 227 1.98 14.51 26.35
C LYS A 227 3.50 14.36 26.14
N GLN A 228 3.92 13.51 25.21
CA GLN A 228 5.34 13.38 24.84
C GLN A 228 5.78 14.43 23.84
N GLY A 229 4.87 14.93 23.00
CA GLY A 229 5.14 16.02 22.05
C GLY A 229 5.31 17.40 22.69
N GLU A 230 4.69 17.63 23.85
CA GLU A 230 4.82 18.88 24.62
C GLU A 230 6.11 18.95 25.48
N MET A 231 6.90 17.89 25.56
CA MET A 231 8.16 17.84 26.32
C MET A 231 9.44 18.02 25.48
N HIS A 232 9.33 18.50 24.25
CA HIS A 232 10.47 18.80 23.37
C HIS A 232 10.45 20.23 22.83
#